data_c684ea90e2c52793575503705ed68f85
#
_entry.id   c684ea90e2c52793575503705ed68f85
#
_cell.length_a   1.000
_cell.length_b   1.000
_cell.length_c   1.000
_cell.angle_alpha   90.00
_cell.angle_beta   90.00
_cell.angle_gamma   90.00
#
_symmetry.space_group_name_H-M   'P 1'
#
loop_
_entity.id
_entity.type
_entity.pdbx_description
1 polymer ?
#
loop_
_entity_poly.entity_id
_entity_poly.type
_entity_poly.pdbx_seq_one_letter_code
_entity_poly.pdbx_strand_id
1 'polypeptide(L)'
;VRAGPARPDRAHRTAVNYLLDTNVVSALRVRGREPQVQAWVAAMPVADQYVSALTIAEIERGVVAKERTDPAQGAVLRRWLEEHVLPAFAGRVLPFDLPAARILATYPVPDRAPLDDALIAAIAQSAGMTIATRNTKHFEPLGVSIINPWNQPE
;
A
#
# COMPACT_ATOMS: atom_id res chain seq x y z
N VAL A 1 -40.16 23.81 -19.21
CA VAL A 1 -39.29 22.94 -18.41
C VAL A 1 -37.93 23.59 -18.38
N ARG A 2 -37.57 24.21 -17.24
CA ARG A 2 -36.24 24.81 -17.05
C ARG A 2 -35.26 23.66 -16.71
N ALA A 3 -34.25 23.46 -17.54
CA ALA A 3 -33.11 22.62 -17.21
C ALA A 3 -32.38 23.24 -16.00
N GLY A 4 -32.27 22.49 -14.92
CA GLY A 4 -31.47 22.87 -13.77
C GLY A 4 -29.99 22.98 -14.13
N PRO A 5 -29.18 23.73 -13.36
CA PRO A 5 -27.75 23.85 -13.65
C PRO A 5 -27.10 22.46 -13.65
N ALA A 6 -26.36 22.19 -14.71
CA ALA A 6 -25.56 20.99 -14.83
C ALA A 6 -24.64 20.88 -13.62
N ARG A 7 -24.70 19.74 -12.91
CA ARG A 7 -23.74 19.45 -11.84
C ARG A 7 -22.33 19.45 -12.45
N PRO A 8 -21.36 20.10 -11.83
CA PRO A 8 -19.99 20.06 -12.32
C PRO A 8 -19.57 18.60 -12.39
N ASP A 9 -19.08 18.22 -13.53
CA ASP A 9 -18.64 16.88 -13.84
C ASP A 9 -17.54 16.47 -12.85
N ARG A 10 -17.81 15.45 -12.04
CA ARG A 10 -16.82 14.87 -11.10
C ARG A 10 -15.65 14.18 -11.83
N ALA A 11 -15.64 14.17 -13.15
CA ALA A 11 -14.68 13.45 -13.99
C ALA A 11 -13.26 14.07 -14.00
N HIS A 12 -13.02 15.22 -13.37
CA HIS A 12 -11.73 15.91 -13.41
C HIS A 12 -10.97 15.91 -12.08
N ARG A 13 -11.45 15.25 -11.04
CA ARG A 13 -10.59 14.91 -9.92
C ARG A 13 -9.82 13.64 -10.28
N THR A 14 -8.58 13.81 -10.72
CA THR A 14 -7.60 12.74 -10.68
C THR A 14 -7.37 12.42 -9.20
N ALA A 15 -8.27 11.59 -8.62
CA ALA A 15 -8.05 11.04 -7.30
C ALA A 15 -6.81 10.16 -7.40
N VAL A 16 -5.74 10.55 -6.72
CA VAL A 16 -4.55 9.71 -6.61
C VAL A 16 -4.85 8.60 -5.62
N ASN A 17 -4.85 7.37 -6.10
CA ASN A 17 -4.94 6.19 -5.27
C ASN A 17 -3.54 5.74 -4.90
N TYR A 18 -3.37 5.32 -3.66
CA TYR A 18 -2.08 4.90 -3.12
C TYR A 18 -2.10 3.41 -2.79
N LEU A 19 -1.06 2.72 -3.23
CA LEU A 19 -0.76 1.36 -2.77
C LEU A 19 0.23 1.49 -1.62
N LEU A 20 -0.22 1.17 -0.41
CA LEU A 20 0.60 1.27 0.79
C LEU A 20 1.50 0.06 0.91
N ASP A 21 2.82 0.29 0.93
CA ASP A 21 3.79 -0.78 1.14
C ASP A 21 3.77 -1.26 2.61
N THR A 22 4.32 -2.42 2.85
CA THR A 22 4.32 -3.08 4.17
C THR A 22 4.84 -2.16 5.29
N ASN A 23 5.91 -1.39 5.05
CA ASN A 23 6.47 -0.49 6.05
C ASN A 23 5.50 0.63 6.46
N VAL A 24 4.66 1.10 5.53
CA VAL A 24 3.63 2.10 5.84
C VAL A 24 2.52 1.50 6.70
N VAL A 25 2.00 0.32 6.31
CA VAL A 25 0.97 -0.37 7.09
C VAL A 25 1.46 -0.69 8.51
N SER A 26 2.69 -1.19 8.63
CA SER A 26 3.31 -1.50 9.93
C SER A 26 3.50 -0.26 10.80
N ALA A 27 3.78 0.90 10.19
CA ALA A 27 3.91 2.16 10.91
C ALA A 27 2.61 2.63 11.56
N LEU A 28 1.46 2.13 11.10
CA LEU A 28 0.15 2.48 11.66
C LEU A 28 -0.21 1.67 12.92
N ARG A 29 0.52 0.61 13.24
CA ARG A 29 0.17 -0.32 14.31
C ARG A 29 0.21 0.29 15.70
N VAL A 30 1.25 1.06 16.02
CA VAL A 30 1.42 1.65 17.34
C VAL A 30 1.18 3.15 17.25
N ARG A 31 0.08 3.60 17.84
CA ARG A 31 -0.33 5.00 17.83
C ARG A 31 0.76 5.91 18.38
N GLY A 32 1.13 6.94 17.64
CA GLY A 32 2.09 7.96 18.03
C GLY A 32 3.56 7.59 17.81
N ARG A 33 3.87 6.35 17.41
CA ARG A 33 5.25 5.91 17.17
C ARG A 33 5.84 6.54 15.90
N GLU A 34 5.03 6.65 14.85
CA GLU A 34 5.41 7.22 13.56
C GLU A 34 4.44 8.36 13.19
N PRO A 35 4.53 9.50 13.89
CA PRO A 35 3.49 10.54 13.79
C PRO A 35 3.36 11.15 12.40
N GLN A 36 4.47 11.28 11.68
CA GLN A 36 4.48 11.89 10.34
C GLN A 36 3.73 11.01 9.33
N VAL A 37 4.00 9.71 9.33
CA VAL A 37 3.33 8.75 8.43
C VAL A 37 1.86 8.61 8.82
N GLN A 38 1.57 8.53 10.10
CA GLN A 38 0.21 8.41 10.61
C GLN A 38 -0.63 9.62 10.23
N ALA A 39 -0.07 10.83 10.33
CA ALA A 39 -0.73 12.07 9.90
C ALA A 39 -0.98 12.08 8.38
N TRP A 40 0.00 11.64 7.59
CA TRP A 40 -0.13 11.58 6.13
C TRP A 40 -1.24 10.62 5.71
N VAL A 41 -1.30 9.44 6.30
CA VAL A 41 -2.36 8.45 6.01
C VAL A 41 -3.73 8.96 6.48
N ALA A 42 -3.81 9.55 7.66
CA ALA A 42 -5.06 10.07 8.21
C ALA A 42 -5.64 11.24 7.39
N ALA A 43 -4.79 11.99 6.69
CA ALA A 43 -5.21 13.12 5.86
C ALA A 43 -5.86 12.71 4.53
N MET A 44 -5.72 11.44 4.10
CA MET A 44 -6.32 11.00 2.85
C MET A 44 -7.58 10.16 3.07
N PRO A 45 -8.54 10.19 2.12
CA PRO A 45 -9.72 9.34 2.20
C PRO A 45 -9.35 7.86 2.26
N VAL A 46 -10.04 7.09 3.09
CA VAL A 46 -9.84 5.64 3.20
C VAL A 46 -10.04 4.95 1.84
N ALA A 47 -10.99 5.42 1.05
CA ALA A 47 -11.29 4.88 -0.28
C ALA A 47 -10.12 4.99 -1.27
N ASP A 48 -9.13 5.86 -1.01
CA ASP A 48 -7.95 6.05 -1.86
C ASP A 48 -6.76 5.19 -1.40
N GLN A 49 -6.92 4.42 -0.33
CA GLN A 49 -5.88 3.59 0.28
C GLN A 49 -6.08 2.12 -0.07
N TYR A 50 -5.08 1.54 -0.70
CA TYR A 50 -5.05 0.14 -1.13
C TYR A 50 -3.80 -0.55 -0.60
N VAL A 51 -3.85 -1.86 -0.52
CA VAL A 51 -2.68 -2.72 -0.28
C VAL A 51 -2.66 -3.86 -1.29
N SER A 52 -1.50 -4.46 -1.50
CA SER A 52 -1.40 -5.68 -2.30
C SER A 52 -1.60 -6.92 -1.46
N ALA A 53 -2.03 -8.01 -2.09
CA ALA A 53 -2.09 -9.32 -1.45
C ALA A 53 -0.70 -9.76 -0.96
N LEU A 54 0.38 -9.32 -1.63
CA LEU A 54 1.76 -9.59 -1.22
C LEU A 54 2.10 -8.91 0.10
N THR A 55 1.65 -7.67 0.31
CA THR A 55 1.82 -6.96 1.58
C THR A 55 1.08 -7.68 2.71
N ILE A 56 -0.12 -8.17 2.48
CA ILE A 56 -0.83 -8.99 3.46
C ILE A 56 -0.04 -10.26 3.78
N ALA A 57 0.51 -10.93 2.76
CA ALA A 57 1.34 -12.12 2.97
C ALA A 57 2.59 -11.83 3.81
N GLU A 58 3.28 -10.72 3.56
CA GLU A 58 4.45 -10.31 4.34
C GLU A 58 4.09 -10.04 5.81
N ILE A 59 3.01 -9.31 6.05
CA ILE A 59 2.52 -9.01 7.40
C ILE A 59 2.19 -10.32 8.12
N GLU A 60 1.41 -11.20 7.50
CA GLU A 60 1.00 -12.46 8.13
C GLU A 60 2.16 -13.42 8.38
N ARG A 61 3.15 -13.48 7.47
CA ARG A 61 4.39 -14.21 7.71
C ARG A 61 5.13 -13.70 8.94
N GLY A 62 5.17 -12.40 9.15
CA GLY A 62 5.73 -11.78 10.36
C GLY A 62 4.96 -12.16 11.61
N VAL A 63 3.63 -12.19 11.53
CA VAL A 63 2.75 -12.64 12.62
C VAL A 63 3.04 -14.10 12.97
N VAL A 64 3.04 -14.99 11.98
CA VAL A 64 3.30 -16.43 12.17
C VAL A 64 4.67 -16.66 12.78
N ALA A 65 5.70 -15.97 12.30
CA ALA A 65 7.05 -16.08 12.86
C ALA A 65 7.08 -15.67 14.34
N LYS A 66 6.39 -14.58 14.69
CA LYS A 66 6.32 -14.11 16.07
C LYS A 66 5.52 -15.04 16.97
N GLU A 67 4.45 -15.64 16.48
CA GLU A 67 3.66 -16.63 17.21
C GLU A 67 4.52 -17.84 17.63
N ARG A 68 5.54 -18.18 16.84
CA ARG A 68 6.46 -19.30 17.13
C ARG A 68 7.54 -18.94 18.16
N THR A 69 8.01 -17.69 18.17
CA THR A 69 9.16 -17.27 18.99
C THR A 69 8.74 -16.55 20.26
N ASP A 70 7.63 -15.84 20.23
CA ASP A 70 7.07 -15.06 21.35
C ASP A 70 5.54 -15.12 21.26
N PRO A 71 4.89 -16.18 21.81
CA PRO A 71 3.44 -16.37 21.67
C PRO A 71 2.60 -15.19 22.17
N ALA A 72 3.01 -14.49 23.23
CA ALA A 72 2.28 -13.35 23.76
C ALA A 72 2.27 -12.18 22.77
N GLN A 73 3.42 -11.83 22.21
CA GLN A 73 3.53 -10.78 21.20
C GLN A 73 2.91 -11.23 19.87
N GLY A 74 3.03 -12.49 19.53
CA GLY A 74 2.38 -13.08 18.35
C GLY A 74 0.86 -12.94 18.41
N ALA A 75 0.25 -13.14 19.58
CA ALA A 75 -1.18 -12.96 19.77
C ALA A 75 -1.61 -11.49 19.58
N VAL A 76 -0.79 -10.53 20.04
CA VAL A 76 -1.03 -9.08 19.83
C VAL A 76 -1.00 -8.75 18.32
N LEU A 77 -0.01 -9.25 17.59
CA LEU A 77 0.11 -9.02 16.15
C LEU A 77 -1.01 -9.70 15.36
N ARG A 78 -1.41 -10.92 15.76
CA ARG A 78 -2.54 -11.63 15.14
C ARG A 78 -3.82 -10.83 15.28
N ARG A 79 -4.10 -10.32 16.46
CA ARG A 79 -5.28 -9.50 16.71
C ARG A 79 -5.27 -8.23 15.88
N TRP A 80 -4.11 -7.57 15.77
CA TRP A 80 -3.96 -6.39 14.93
C TRP A 80 -4.26 -6.69 13.47
N LEU A 81 -3.72 -7.80 12.93
CA LEU A 81 -3.99 -8.22 11.55
C LEU A 81 -5.49 -8.49 11.34
N GLU A 82 -6.10 -9.31 12.19
CA GLU A 82 -7.48 -9.77 12.00
C GLU A 82 -8.53 -8.69 12.31
N GLU A 83 -8.29 -7.85 13.31
CA GLU A 83 -9.28 -6.87 13.79
C GLU A 83 -9.07 -5.46 13.21
N HIS A 84 -7.87 -5.13 12.72
CA HIS A 84 -7.56 -3.80 12.23
C HIS A 84 -7.12 -3.77 10.76
N VAL A 85 -6.14 -4.56 10.36
CA VAL A 85 -5.60 -4.50 8.99
C VAL A 85 -6.62 -5.04 7.98
N LEU A 86 -7.06 -6.28 8.14
CA LEU A 86 -7.97 -6.90 7.17
C LEU A 86 -9.30 -6.15 7.05
N PRO A 87 -9.95 -5.71 8.14
CA PRO A 87 -11.16 -4.91 8.02
C PRO A 87 -10.92 -3.53 7.37
N ALA A 88 -9.80 -2.87 7.68
CA ALA A 88 -9.48 -1.55 7.14
C ALA A 88 -9.36 -1.54 5.62
N PHE A 89 -8.83 -2.61 5.05
CA PHE A 89 -8.60 -2.73 3.61
C PHE A 89 -9.60 -3.66 2.90
N ALA A 90 -10.69 -4.04 3.55
CA ALA A 90 -11.71 -4.89 2.93
C ALA A 90 -12.19 -4.29 1.60
N GLY A 91 -12.11 -5.08 0.52
CA GLY A 91 -12.45 -4.62 -0.84
C GLY A 91 -11.35 -3.79 -1.52
N ARG A 92 -10.23 -3.54 -0.86
CA ARG A 92 -9.11 -2.75 -1.41
C ARG A 92 -7.77 -3.49 -1.29
N VAL A 93 -7.79 -4.80 -1.33
CA VAL A 93 -6.60 -5.65 -1.46
C VAL A 93 -6.46 -6.07 -2.91
N LEU A 94 -5.39 -5.63 -3.57
CA LEU A 94 -5.16 -5.92 -4.98
C LEU A 94 -4.37 -7.21 -5.18
N PRO A 95 -4.82 -8.08 -6.11
CA PRO A 95 -4.09 -9.30 -6.43
C PRO A 95 -2.93 -9.04 -7.38
N PHE A 96 -1.99 -9.98 -7.45
CA PHE A 96 -1.05 -10.09 -8.56
C PHE A 96 -1.75 -10.88 -9.68
N ASP A 97 -2.25 -10.16 -10.67
CA ASP A 97 -3.06 -10.70 -11.77
C ASP A 97 -2.29 -10.73 -13.10
N LEU A 98 -2.98 -11.09 -14.20
CA LEU A 98 -2.35 -11.16 -15.50
C LEU A 98 -1.76 -9.83 -15.98
N PRO A 99 -2.46 -8.69 -15.89
CA PRO A 99 -1.85 -7.40 -16.25
C PRO A 99 -0.57 -7.09 -15.46
N ALA A 100 -0.57 -7.35 -14.15
CA ALA A 100 0.62 -7.18 -13.31
C ALA A 100 1.76 -8.12 -13.72
N ALA A 101 1.45 -9.37 -14.03
CA ALA A 101 2.44 -10.34 -14.50
C ALA A 101 3.13 -9.89 -15.78
N ARG A 102 2.39 -9.31 -16.71
CA ARG A 102 2.95 -8.81 -17.97
C ARG A 102 3.83 -7.58 -17.78
N ILE A 103 3.51 -6.73 -16.83
CA ILE A 103 4.34 -5.58 -16.45
C ILE A 103 5.62 -6.06 -15.77
N LEU A 104 5.51 -7.00 -14.83
CA LEU A 104 6.70 -7.58 -14.16
C LEU A 104 7.72 -8.11 -15.16
N ALA A 105 7.27 -8.73 -16.24
CA ALA A 105 8.16 -9.28 -17.26
C ALA A 105 9.04 -8.23 -17.93
N THR A 106 8.68 -6.94 -17.87
CA THR A 106 9.44 -5.83 -18.45
C THR A 106 10.46 -5.20 -17.50
N TYR A 107 10.42 -5.53 -16.21
CA TYR A 107 11.29 -4.93 -15.22
C TYR A 107 12.69 -5.53 -15.19
N PRO A 108 13.72 -4.73 -14.85
CA PRO A 108 15.11 -5.20 -14.75
C PRO A 108 15.38 -5.93 -13.44
N VAL A 109 14.70 -7.03 -13.21
CA VAL A 109 14.83 -7.84 -11.99
C VAL A 109 15.49 -9.18 -12.30
N PRO A 110 16.28 -9.72 -11.37
CA PRO A 110 16.63 -9.20 -10.04
C PRO A 110 17.80 -8.19 -10.03
N ASP A 111 18.36 -7.82 -11.18
CA ASP A 111 19.64 -7.11 -11.26
C ASP A 111 19.60 -5.70 -10.68
N ARG A 112 18.52 -4.95 -10.88
CA ARG A 112 18.39 -3.56 -10.44
C ARG A 112 17.39 -3.32 -9.32
N ALA A 113 16.55 -4.29 -9.04
CA ALA A 113 15.56 -4.21 -7.96
C ALA A 113 15.26 -5.60 -7.40
N PRO A 114 14.91 -5.70 -6.10
CA PRO A 114 14.45 -6.96 -5.52
C PRO A 114 13.17 -7.44 -6.20
N LEU A 115 13.04 -8.75 -6.38
CA LEU A 115 11.84 -9.33 -7.01
C LEU A 115 10.56 -9.04 -6.21
N ASP A 116 10.63 -9.09 -4.88
CA ASP A 116 9.46 -8.84 -4.03
C ASP A 116 8.90 -7.43 -4.23
N ASP A 117 9.78 -6.42 -4.30
CA ASP A 117 9.38 -5.04 -4.55
C ASP A 117 8.86 -4.86 -5.98
N ALA A 118 9.45 -5.57 -6.95
CA ALA A 118 9.00 -5.54 -8.33
C ALA A 118 7.57 -6.12 -8.50
N LEU A 119 7.21 -7.15 -7.75
CA LEU A 119 5.85 -7.70 -7.73
C LEU A 119 4.85 -6.64 -7.26
N ILE A 120 5.16 -5.93 -6.19
CA ILE A 120 4.33 -4.84 -5.66
C ILE A 120 4.24 -3.69 -6.67
N ALA A 121 5.37 -3.30 -7.27
CA ALA A 121 5.42 -2.27 -8.30
C ALA A 121 4.54 -2.60 -9.52
N ALA A 122 4.58 -3.85 -9.97
CA ALA A 122 3.77 -4.31 -11.09
C ALA A 122 2.27 -4.22 -10.80
N ILE A 123 1.85 -4.55 -9.57
CA ILE A 123 0.46 -4.39 -9.13
C ILE A 123 0.06 -2.91 -9.15
N ALA A 124 0.88 -2.04 -8.58
CA ALA A 124 0.60 -0.60 -8.55
C ALA A 124 0.53 -0.01 -9.95
N GLN A 125 1.48 -0.34 -10.81
CA GLN A 125 1.51 0.18 -12.18
C GLN A 125 0.32 -0.30 -13.01
N SER A 126 -0.08 -1.56 -12.87
CA SER A 126 -1.24 -2.09 -13.59
C SER A 126 -2.55 -1.42 -13.13
N ALA A 127 -2.63 -0.99 -11.89
CA ALA A 127 -3.79 -0.31 -11.32
C ALA A 127 -3.72 1.23 -11.43
N GLY A 128 -2.63 1.78 -11.99
CA GLY A 128 -2.45 3.23 -12.10
C GLY A 128 -2.28 3.94 -10.75
N MET A 129 -1.68 3.26 -9.77
CA MET A 129 -1.51 3.79 -8.41
C MET A 129 -0.09 4.27 -8.13
N THR A 130 0.03 5.18 -7.17
CA THR A 130 1.32 5.58 -6.60
C THR A 130 1.63 4.70 -5.39
N ILE A 131 2.86 4.19 -5.30
CA ILE A 131 3.32 3.41 -4.15
C ILE A 131 3.74 4.36 -3.03
N ALA A 132 3.18 4.19 -1.84
CA ALA A 132 3.64 4.85 -0.63
C ALA A 132 4.61 3.91 0.10
N THR A 133 5.87 4.31 0.20
CA THR A 133 6.93 3.47 0.76
C THR A 133 8.08 4.30 1.32
N ARG A 134 8.75 3.76 2.33
CA ARG A 134 10.03 4.28 2.82
C ARG A 134 11.20 3.84 1.94
N ASN A 135 11.08 2.70 1.26
CA ASN A 135 12.14 2.07 0.46
C ASN A 135 12.16 2.58 -0.98
N THR A 136 12.19 3.88 -1.17
CA THR A 136 12.09 4.50 -2.51
C THR A 136 13.15 4.02 -3.49
N LYS A 137 14.37 3.76 -3.00
CA LYS A 137 15.49 3.29 -3.83
C LYS A 137 15.23 1.94 -4.51
N HIS A 138 14.42 1.07 -3.89
CA HIS A 138 14.07 -0.22 -4.45
C HIS A 138 13.09 -0.11 -5.63
N PHE A 139 12.32 0.97 -5.68
CA PHE A 139 11.29 1.18 -6.70
C PHE A 139 11.73 2.14 -7.82
N GLU A 140 12.68 3.04 -7.56
CA GLU A 140 13.17 4.02 -8.54
C GLU A 140 13.61 3.38 -9.87
N PRO A 141 14.36 2.25 -9.88
CA PRO A 141 14.77 1.61 -11.15
C PRO A 141 13.62 1.08 -11.98
N LEU A 142 12.44 0.93 -11.41
CA LEU A 142 11.26 0.35 -12.08
C LEU A 142 10.40 1.40 -12.78
N GLY A 143 10.65 2.70 -12.56
CA GLY A 143 9.91 3.79 -13.18
C GLY A 143 8.46 3.94 -12.72
N VAL A 144 8.07 3.29 -11.61
CA VAL A 144 6.74 3.41 -11.01
C VAL A 144 6.63 4.70 -10.20
N SER A 145 5.43 5.27 -10.12
CA SER A 145 5.17 6.44 -9.28
C SER A 145 5.30 6.09 -7.81
N ILE A 146 6.12 6.83 -7.07
CA ILE A 146 6.40 6.59 -5.64
C ILE A 146 6.30 7.88 -4.82
N ILE A 147 5.92 7.73 -3.56
CA ILE A 147 5.95 8.79 -2.55
C ILE A 147 6.48 8.21 -1.24
N ASN A 148 7.29 9.00 -0.53
CA ASN A 148 7.77 8.63 0.80
C ASN A 148 6.99 9.44 1.86
N PRO A 149 6.08 8.80 2.63
CA PRO A 149 5.28 9.51 3.63
C PRO A 149 6.09 10.08 4.79
N TRP A 150 7.33 9.61 5.00
CA TRP A 150 8.23 10.14 6.03
C TRP A 150 8.84 11.49 5.67
N ASN A 151 8.85 11.85 4.38
CA ASN A 151 9.51 13.07 3.87
C ASN A 151 8.51 14.12 3.37
N GLN A 152 7.24 14.04 3.75
CA GLN A 152 6.25 15.01 3.32
C GLN A 152 6.30 16.27 4.20
N PRO A 153 6.14 17.47 3.61
CA PRO A 153 6.01 18.70 4.41
C PRO A 153 4.74 18.66 5.27
N GLU A 154 4.79 19.29 6.45
CA GLU A 154 3.64 19.48 7.34
C GLU A 154 2.57 20.40 6.71
#